data_bb27d7f2011c51dc66c53357a43e0643
#
_entry.id   bb27d7f2011c51dc66c53357a43e0643
#
_cell.length_a   1.000
_cell.length_b   1.000
_cell.length_c   1.000
_cell.angle_alpha   90.00
_cell.angle_beta   90.00
_cell.angle_gamma   90.00
#
_symmetry.space_group_name_H-M   'P 1'
#
loop_
_entity.id
_entity.type
_entity.pdbx_description
1 polymer ?
#
loop_
_entity_poly.entity_id
_entity_poly.type
_entity_poly.pdbx_seq_one_letter_code
_entity_poly.pdbx_strand_id
1 'polypeptide(L)'
;MFKDDLLKGKRILVTGGGSGLGKEMSRYFLKYGAEVLICGRRVGVLEDTAKELMDEQGGSVKCYGLDIRGPQDVDNTISEIFEEAPIHGLVNNAAGNFISRTQDLSHRGFDAIASIVFHGTFYVTHSVGRRWLELGMGGNIISILATWVWTGSAFTVPSAMSKSGIHAMTQSLATEWGKTGIRINAIAPGPFPTEGAWARLSPGQDPD
;
A
#
# COMPACT_ATOMS: atom_id res chain seq x y z
N MET A 1 4.92 24.94 -1.59
CA MET A 1 3.56 24.82 -1.01
C MET A 1 3.62 24.09 0.34
N PHE A 2 4.34 22.97 0.46
CA PHE A 2 4.63 22.32 1.75
C PHE A 2 6.00 22.75 2.27
N LYS A 3 6.18 22.74 3.61
CA LYS A 3 7.50 22.95 4.21
C LYS A 3 8.39 21.74 3.94
N ASP A 4 9.68 21.95 3.73
CA ASP A 4 10.63 20.89 3.38
C ASP A 4 10.81 19.83 4.49
N ASP A 5 10.49 20.17 5.73
CA ASP A 5 10.58 19.30 6.91
C ASP A 5 9.22 18.86 7.46
N LEU A 6 8.15 18.92 6.65
CA LEU A 6 6.77 18.62 7.07
C LEU A 6 6.62 17.26 7.74
N LEU A 7 7.37 16.27 7.29
CA LEU A 7 7.32 14.88 7.77
C LEU A 7 8.54 14.50 8.61
N LYS A 8 9.35 15.47 9.02
CA LYS A 8 10.53 15.21 9.85
C LYS A 8 10.15 14.46 11.13
N GLY A 9 10.89 13.40 11.45
CA GLY A 9 10.62 12.52 12.57
C GLY A 9 9.44 11.57 12.38
N LYS A 10 8.86 11.49 11.18
CA LYS A 10 7.83 10.50 10.85
C LYS A 10 8.45 9.30 10.16
N ARG A 11 8.03 8.10 10.57
CA ARG A 11 8.33 6.83 9.93
C ARG A 11 7.09 6.35 9.18
N ILE A 12 7.21 6.08 7.89
CA ILE A 12 6.07 5.74 7.02
C ILE A 12 6.35 4.44 6.29
N LEU A 13 5.49 3.43 6.49
CA LEU A 13 5.54 2.16 5.76
C LEU A 13 4.69 2.23 4.49
N VAL A 14 5.27 1.85 3.36
CA VAL A 14 4.60 1.78 2.06
C VAL A 14 4.65 0.36 1.52
N THR A 15 3.51 -0.32 1.44
CA THR A 15 3.44 -1.63 0.80
C THR A 15 3.50 -1.49 -0.73
N GLY A 16 4.30 -2.35 -1.38
CA GLY A 16 4.54 -2.22 -2.82
C GLY A 16 5.34 -0.96 -3.19
N GLY A 17 6.22 -0.51 -2.28
CA GLY A 17 6.99 0.72 -2.42
C GLY A 17 8.12 0.68 -3.46
N GLY A 18 8.44 -0.49 -4.04
CA GLY A 18 9.54 -0.65 -4.98
C GLY A 18 9.25 -0.24 -6.43
N SER A 19 8.04 0.22 -6.77
CA SER A 19 7.71 0.64 -8.15
C SER A 19 6.43 1.47 -8.20
N GLY A 20 6.19 2.13 -9.34
CA GLY A 20 4.95 2.84 -9.66
C GLY A 20 4.55 3.85 -8.59
N LEU A 21 3.26 3.92 -8.27
CA LEU A 21 2.73 4.86 -7.28
C LEU A 21 3.39 4.74 -5.90
N GLY A 22 3.70 3.52 -5.47
CA GLY A 22 4.37 3.29 -4.18
C GLY A 22 5.74 3.92 -4.11
N LYS A 23 6.54 3.78 -5.19
CA LYS A 23 7.85 4.41 -5.30
C LYS A 23 7.72 5.95 -5.31
N GLU A 24 6.79 6.49 -6.10
CA GLU A 24 6.61 7.95 -6.16
C GLU A 24 6.12 8.54 -4.84
N MET A 25 5.18 7.91 -4.16
CA MET A 25 4.78 8.34 -2.82
C MET A 25 5.95 8.31 -1.84
N SER A 26 6.78 7.26 -1.88
CA SER A 26 7.99 7.12 -1.08
C SER A 26 8.99 8.24 -1.35
N ARG A 27 9.19 8.62 -2.61
CA ARG A 27 10.02 9.75 -3.05
C ARG A 27 9.60 11.06 -2.37
N TYR A 28 8.30 11.35 -2.40
CA TYR A 28 7.78 12.57 -1.80
C TYR A 28 7.82 12.54 -0.27
N PHE A 29 7.55 11.41 0.37
CA PHE A 29 7.69 11.30 1.83
C PHE A 29 9.13 11.55 2.27
N LEU A 30 10.09 10.97 1.56
CA LEU A 30 11.52 11.18 1.82
C LEU A 30 11.91 12.65 1.60
N LYS A 31 11.48 13.25 0.49
CA LYS A 31 11.69 14.69 0.17
C LYS A 31 11.24 15.61 1.30
N TYR A 32 10.15 15.27 2.00
CA TYR A 32 9.62 16.08 3.10
C TYR A 32 10.10 15.62 4.49
N GLY A 33 11.17 14.83 4.55
CA GLY A 33 11.91 14.52 5.77
C GLY A 33 11.44 13.28 6.54
N ALA A 34 10.58 12.44 5.97
CA ALA A 34 10.23 11.17 6.59
C ALA A 34 11.36 10.14 6.46
N GLU A 35 11.47 9.23 7.43
CA GLU A 35 12.07 7.93 7.23
C GLU A 35 11.04 7.04 6.53
N VAL A 36 11.42 6.44 5.40
CA VAL A 36 10.52 5.63 4.59
C VAL A 36 10.88 4.16 4.72
N LEU A 37 9.88 3.33 4.97
CA LEU A 37 10.01 1.88 4.97
C LEU A 37 9.22 1.35 3.78
N ILE A 38 9.86 0.59 2.91
CA ILE A 38 9.20 -0.01 1.75
C ILE A 38 9.19 -1.52 1.87
N CYS A 39 8.07 -2.14 1.57
CA CYS A 39 8.01 -3.60 1.55
C CYS A 39 7.42 -4.16 0.26
N GLY A 40 7.81 -5.39 -0.05
CA GLY A 40 7.35 -6.11 -1.22
C GLY A 40 8.11 -7.41 -1.45
N ARG A 41 7.67 -8.20 -2.44
CA ARG A 41 8.21 -9.54 -2.69
C ARG A 41 9.57 -9.56 -3.39
N ARG A 42 9.89 -8.53 -4.17
CA ARG A 42 11.10 -8.46 -5.00
C ARG A 42 12.14 -7.61 -4.29
N VAL A 43 12.93 -8.25 -3.44
CA VAL A 43 13.92 -7.57 -2.57
C VAL A 43 14.90 -6.73 -3.40
N GLY A 44 15.47 -7.26 -4.48
CA GLY A 44 16.40 -6.50 -5.32
C GLY A 44 15.78 -5.22 -5.90
N VAL A 45 14.50 -5.27 -6.30
CA VAL A 45 13.78 -4.05 -6.77
C VAL A 45 13.58 -3.04 -5.63
N LEU A 46 13.36 -3.50 -4.40
CA LEU A 46 13.28 -2.60 -3.24
C LEU A 46 14.62 -1.92 -2.96
N GLU A 47 15.70 -2.69 -2.99
CA GLU A 47 17.07 -2.21 -2.74
C GLU A 47 17.50 -1.18 -3.79
N ASP A 48 17.28 -1.47 -5.08
CA ASP A 48 17.53 -0.53 -6.18
C ASP A 48 16.72 0.76 -6.01
N THR A 49 15.43 0.62 -5.68
CA THR A 49 14.56 1.78 -5.43
C THR A 49 15.01 2.58 -4.21
N ALA A 50 15.37 1.92 -3.11
CA ALA A 50 15.84 2.61 -1.91
C ALA A 50 17.10 3.40 -2.18
N LYS A 51 18.07 2.80 -2.91
CA LYS A 51 19.30 3.48 -3.32
C LYS A 51 19.00 4.71 -4.17
N GLU A 52 18.19 4.55 -5.23
CA GLU A 52 17.79 5.66 -6.10
C GLU A 52 17.14 6.81 -5.31
N LEU A 53 16.19 6.49 -4.44
CA LEU A 53 15.49 7.51 -3.66
C LEU A 53 16.42 8.24 -2.67
N MET A 54 17.33 7.52 -2.03
CA MET A 54 18.32 8.12 -1.12
C MET A 54 19.37 8.96 -1.87
N ASP A 55 19.81 8.52 -3.05
CA ASP A 55 20.74 9.28 -3.88
C ASP A 55 20.10 10.60 -4.38
N GLU A 56 18.79 10.61 -4.68
CA GLU A 56 18.07 11.78 -5.16
C GLU A 56 17.62 12.77 -4.06
N GLN A 57 17.14 12.26 -2.94
CA GLN A 57 16.48 13.07 -1.92
C GLN A 57 17.26 13.15 -0.59
N GLY A 58 18.30 12.33 -0.42
CA GLY A 58 18.90 12.09 0.89
C GLY A 58 17.98 11.29 1.80
N GLY A 59 18.24 11.31 3.11
CA GLY A 59 17.38 10.68 4.11
C GLY A 59 17.58 9.17 4.24
N SER A 60 16.57 8.44 4.69
CA SER A 60 16.64 7.01 5.00
C SER A 60 15.48 6.23 4.39
N VAL A 61 15.80 5.19 3.65
CA VAL A 61 14.84 4.21 3.13
C VAL A 61 15.25 2.81 3.58
N LYS A 62 14.34 2.08 4.24
CA LYS A 62 14.55 0.69 4.67
C LYS A 62 13.69 -0.26 3.84
N CYS A 63 14.24 -1.42 3.53
CA CYS A 63 13.61 -2.43 2.68
C CYS A 63 13.23 -3.67 3.48
N TYR A 64 12.01 -4.16 3.30
CA TYR A 64 11.53 -5.39 3.91
C TYR A 64 11.00 -6.34 2.84
N GLY A 65 11.63 -7.51 2.70
CA GLY A 65 11.13 -8.58 1.84
C GLY A 65 9.87 -9.19 2.43
N LEU A 66 8.70 -8.83 1.91
CA LEU A 66 7.41 -9.24 2.48
C LEU A 66 6.40 -9.59 1.40
N ASP A 67 5.81 -10.79 1.51
CA ASP A 67 4.58 -11.12 0.81
C ASP A 67 3.39 -10.90 1.75
N ILE A 68 2.63 -9.84 1.51
CA ILE A 68 1.49 -9.47 2.36
C ILE A 68 0.34 -10.50 2.38
N ARG A 69 0.40 -11.56 1.54
CA ARG A 69 -0.57 -12.65 1.55
C ARG A 69 -0.39 -13.60 2.73
N GLY A 70 0.79 -13.62 3.34
CA GLY A 70 1.12 -14.44 4.52
C GLY A 70 0.85 -13.67 5.82
N PRO A 71 -0.22 -13.97 6.58
CA PRO A 71 -0.54 -13.22 7.80
C PRO A 71 0.55 -13.31 8.86
N GLN A 72 1.21 -14.48 8.99
CA GLN A 72 2.29 -14.67 9.93
C GLN A 72 3.54 -13.87 9.55
N ASP A 73 3.89 -13.86 8.26
CA ASP A 73 5.02 -13.08 7.74
C ASP A 73 4.79 -11.59 7.93
N VAL A 74 3.54 -11.14 7.73
CA VAL A 74 3.14 -9.76 8.02
C VAL A 74 3.34 -9.44 9.50
N ASP A 75 2.82 -10.27 10.40
CA ASP A 75 2.95 -10.03 11.84
C ASP A 75 4.42 -10.01 12.30
N ASN A 76 5.25 -10.92 11.79
CA ASN A 76 6.67 -10.99 12.10
C ASN A 76 7.39 -9.72 11.61
N THR A 77 7.20 -9.34 10.35
CA THR A 77 7.85 -8.15 9.77
C THR A 77 7.40 -6.86 10.48
N ILE A 78 6.11 -6.73 10.79
CA ILE A 78 5.62 -5.55 11.51
C ILE A 78 6.15 -5.54 12.95
N SER A 79 6.32 -6.70 13.62
CA SER A 79 6.99 -6.77 14.92
C SER A 79 8.41 -6.24 14.84
N GLU A 80 9.22 -6.74 13.92
CA GLU A 80 10.59 -6.29 13.69
C GLU A 80 10.67 -4.77 13.49
N ILE A 81 9.78 -4.21 12.66
CA ILE A 81 9.70 -2.77 12.42
C ILE A 81 9.41 -1.99 13.71
N PHE A 82 8.49 -2.48 14.54
CA PHE A 82 8.10 -1.80 15.77
C PHE A 82 9.10 -2.00 16.92
N GLU A 83 9.85 -3.09 16.95
CA GLU A 83 10.96 -3.31 17.89
C GLU A 83 12.06 -2.27 17.67
N GLU A 84 12.31 -1.87 16.43
CA GLU A 84 13.25 -0.79 16.13
C GLU A 84 12.69 0.56 16.56
N ALA A 85 11.54 0.95 16.02
CA ALA A 85 10.77 2.13 16.41
C ALA A 85 9.37 2.09 15.80
N PRO A 86 8.35 2.64 16.46
CA PRO A 86 7.00 2.68 15.90
C PRO A 86 6.93 3.48 14.60
N ILE A 87 6.07 3.04 13.66
CA ILE A 87 5.70 3.84 12.48
C ILE A 87 4.57 4.81 12.84
N HIS A 88 4.49 5.89 12.08
CA HIS A 88 3.48 6.95 12.23
C HIS A 88 2.45 6.93 11.10
N GLY A 89 2.80 6.30 10.00
CA GLY A 89 1.95 6.19 8.82
C GLY A 89 2.08 4.84 8.11
N LEU A 90 0.96 4.38 7.55
CA LEU A 90 0.89 3.21 6.68
C LEU A 90 0.23 3.59 5.37
N VAL A 91 0.85 3.24 4.26
CA VAL A 91 0.24 3.31 2.93
C VAL A 91 0.04 1.90 2.38
N ASN A 92 -1.21 1.47 2.33
CA ASN A 92 -1.62 0.23 1.67
C ASN A 92 -1.72 0.47 0.16
N ASN A 93 -0.62 0.22 -0.54
CA ASN A 93 -0.53 0.42 -1.98
C ASN A 93 -0.30 -0.89 -2.76
N ALA A 94 0.28 -1.92 -2.13
CA ALA A 94 0.51 -3.19 -2.80
C ALA A 94 -0.78 -3.75 -3.42
N ALA A 95 -0.73 -4.06 -4.70
CA ALA A 95 -1.86 -4.56 -5.47
C ALA A 95 -1.40 -5.48 -6.60
N GLY A 96 -2.37 -6.19 -7.16
CA GLY A 96 -2.25 -6.93 -8.41
C GLY A 96 -3.55 -6.84 -9.17
N ASN A 97 -3.48 -6.92 -10.49
CA ASN A 97 -4.66 -7.01 -11.34
C ASN A 97 -4.30 -7.68 -12.66
N PHE A 98 -5.30 -8.18 -13.36
CA PHE A 98 -5.26 -8.61 -14.75
C PHE A 98 -6.67 -8.51 -15.35
N ILE A 99 -6.74 -8.47 -16.68
CA ILE A 99 -8.00 -8.41 -17.40
C ILE A 99 -8.47 -9.83 -17.73
N SER A 100 -9.72 -10.14 -17.39
CA SER A 100 -10.38 -11.39 -17.73
C SER A 100 -11.89 -11.20 -17.81
N ARG A 101 -12.54 -11.81 -18.82
CA ARG A 101 -14.00 -11.92 -18.80
C ARG A 101 -14.41 -12.77 -17.59
N THR A 102 -15.44 -12.36 -16.88
CA THR A 102 -15.83 -13.03 -15.63
C THR A 102 -16.20 -14.50 -15.82
N GLN A 103 -16.84 -14.85 -16.95
CA GLN A 103 -17.18 -16.23 -17.27
C GLN A 103 -15.96 -17.14 -17.54
N ASP A 104 -14.82 -16.54 -17.88
CA ASP A 104 -13.57 -17.28 -18.18
C ASP A 104 -12.60 -17.25 -16.98
N LEU A 105 -12.95 -16.51 -15.93
CA LEU A 105 -12.11 -16.36 -14.75
C LEU A 105 -12.12 -17.63 -13.90
N SER A 106 -10.95 -18.23 -13.69
CA SER A 106 -10.83 -19.34 -12.74
C SER A 106 -10.93 -18.84 -11.28
N HIS A 107 -11.42 -19.71 -10.36
CA HIS A 107 -11.42 -19.42 -8.93
C HIS A 107 -10.01 -19.06 -8.41
N ARG A 108 -9.00 -19.79 -8.88
CA ARG A 108 -7.59 -19.51 -8.55
C ARG A 108 -7.13 -18.11 -9.02
N GLY A 109 -7.60 -17.67 -10.19
CA GLY A 109 -7.34 -16.32 -10.70
C GLY A 109 -8.00 -15.25 -9.82
N PHE A 110 -9.25 -15.49 -9.40
CA PHE A 110 -9.92 -14.62 -8.43
C PHE A 110 -9.14 -14.54 -7.12
N ASP A 111 -8.78 -15.68 -6.53
CA ASP A 111 -8.08 -15.77 -5.26
C ASP A 111 -6.70 -15.11 -5.32
N ALA A 112 -6.01 -15.20 -6.45
CA ALA A 112 -4.70 -14.55 -6.63
C ALA A 112 -4.77 -13.02 -6.47
N ILE A 113 -5.86 -12.38 -6.92
CA ILE A 113 -6.07 -10.94 -6.73
C ILE A 113 -6.60 -10.64 -5.32
N ALA A 114 -7.61 -11.38 -4.87
CA ALA A 114 -8.22 -11.18 -3.57
C ALA A 114 -7.21 -11.36 -2.43
N SER A 115 -6.32 -12.34 -2.52
CA SER A 115 -5.29 -12.59 -1.51
C SER A 115 -4.30 -11.43 -1.35
N ILE A 116 -3.95 -10.75 -2.44
CA ILE A 116 -3.06 -9.58 -2.38
C ILE A 116 -3.84 -8.34 -1.94
N VAL A 117 -4.91 -8.02 -2.68
CA VAL A 117 -5.56 -6.71 -2.59
C VAL A 117 -6.45 -6.61 -1.36
N PHE A 118 -7.24 -7.64 -1.07
CA PHE A 118 -8.19 -7.65 0.05
C PHE A 118 -7.56 -8.18 1.34
N HIS A 119 -7.14 -9.45 1.34
CA HIS A 119 -6.62 -10.09 2.54
C HIS A 119 -5.30 -9.44 2.99
N GLY A 120 -4.35 -9.23 2.07
CA GLY A 120 -3.06 -8.64 2.40
C GLY A 120 -3.17 -7.22 2.96
N THR A 121 -4.06 -6.40 2.39
CA THR A 121 -4.33 -5.06 2.94
C THR A 121 -4.92 -5.13 4.34
N PHE A 122 -5.84 -6.07 4.59
CA PHE A 122 -6.40 -6.28 5.93
C PHE A 122 -5.31 -6.73 6.92
N TYR A 123 -4.48 -7.70 6.57
CA TYR A 123 -3.43 -8.22 7.47
C TYR A 123 -2.46 -7.12 7.90
N VAL A 124 -1.96 -6.32 6.96
CA VAL A 124 -1.04 -5.22 7.28
C VAL A 124 -1.74 -4.15 8.13
N THR A 125 -2.95 -3.76 7.76
CA THR A 125 -3.75 -2.78 8.52
C THR A 125 -4.00 -3.24 9.95
N HIS A 126 -4.43 -4.50 10.11
CA HIS A 126 -4.69 -5.10 11.42
C HIS A 126 -3.42 -5.17 12.28
N SER A 127 -2.32 -5.67 11.72
CA SER A 127 -1.06 -5.84 12.44
C SER A 127 -0.49 -4.50 12.93
N VAL A 128 -0.53 -3.46 12.09
CA VAL A 128 -0.09 -2.11 12.45
C VAL A 128 -1.04 -1.45 13.46
N GLY A 129 -2.34 -1.51 13.18
CA GLY A 129 -3.36 -0.88 14.04
C GLY A 129 -3.38 -1.45 15.45
N ARG A 130 -3.28 -2.78 15.58
CA ARG A 130 -3.19 -3.44 16.88
C ARG A 130 -2.02 -2.92 17.71
N ARG A 131 -0.83 -2.77 17.11
CA ARG A 131 0.34 -2.26 17.81
C ARG A 131 0.20 -0.80 18.23
N TRP A 132 -0.41 0.04 17.40
CA TRP A 132 -0.72 1.41 17.82
C TRP A 132 -1.69 1.43 19.01
N LEU A 133 -2.72 0.58 19.02
CA LEU A 133 -3.67 0.46 20.13
C LEU A 133 -2.96 -0.02 21.40
N GLU A 134 -2.14 -1.07 21.30
CA GLU A 134 -1.35 -1.60 22.42
C GLU A 134 -0.39 -0.55 23.02
N LEU A 135 0.20 0.30 22.19
CA LEU A 135 1.09 1.39 22.61
C LEU A 135 0.36 2.67 23.05
N GLY A 136 -0.96 2.74 22.88
CA GLY A 136 -1.75 3.95 23.16
C GLY A 136 -1.39 5.12 22.24
N MET A 137 -0.86 4.85 21.05
CA MET A 137 -0.45 5.89 20.10
C MET A 137 -1.41 5.97 18.90
N GLY A 138 -1.55 7.18 18.35
CA GLY A 138 -2.27 7.41 17.12
C GLY A 138 -1.39 7.14 15.89
N GLY A 139 -2.04 7.05 14.73
CA GLY A 139 -1.38 6.87 13.45
C GLY A 139 -2.25 7.29 12.27
N ASN A 140 -1.72 7.16 11.07
CA ASN A 140 -2.46 7.50 9.85
C ASN A 140 -2.34 6.38 8.83
N ILE A 141 -3.48 5.86 8.36
CA ILE A 141 -3.55 4.84 7.32
C ILE A 141 -4.17 5.45 6.07
N ILE A 142 -3.50 5.27 4.94
CA ILE A 142 -4.04 5.59 3.62
C ILE A 142 -4.07 4.31 2.79
N SER A 143 -5.23 3.95 2.26
CA SER A 143 -5.38 2.83 1.33
C SER A 143 -5.61 3.32 -0.10
N ILE A 144 -4.87 2.77 -1.05
CA ILE A 144 -5.04 3.11 -2.47
C ILE A 144 -6.15 2.23 -3.04
N LEU A 145 -7.26 2.86 -3.39
CA LEU A 145 -8.42 2.26 -4.05
C LEU A 145 -8.31 2.37 -5.59
N ALA A 146 -9.44 2.42 -6.22
CA ALA A 146 -9.65 2.76 -7.62
C ALA A 146 -11.08 3.30 -7.80
N THR A 147 -11.31 4.12 -8.81
CA THR A 147 -12.63 4.75 -9.07
C THR A 147 -13.74 3.73 -9.30
N TRP A 148 -13.41 2.54 -9.79
CA TRP A 148 -14.37 1.45 -10.00
C TRP A 148 -15.02 0.87 -8.73
N VAL A 149 -14.62 1.31 -7.53
CA VAL A 149 -15.36 1.07 -6.29
C VAL A 149 -16.80 1.59 -6.39
N TRP A 150 -17.01 2.68 -7.13
CA TRP A 150 -18.34 3.29 -7.34
C TRP A 150 -18.92 3.02 -8.72
N THR A 151 -18.08 2.95 -9.75
CA THR A 151 -18.52 2.83 -11.15
C THR A 151 -18.62 1.41 -11.65
N GLY A 152 -17.99 0.46 -10.94
CA GLY A 152 -17.64 -0.82 -11.52
C GLY A 152 -16.57 -0.68 -12.61
N SER A 153 -16.06 -1.82 -13.09
CA SER A 153 -15.14 -1.88 -14.23
C SER A 153 -15.25 -3.26 -14.89
N ALA A 154 -15.52 -3.29 -16.16
CA ALA A 154 -15.56 -4.54 -16.93
C ALA A 154 -14.21 -5.25 -16.87
N PHE A 155 -14.22 -6.58 -16.86
CA PHE A 155 -13.04 -7.45 -16.93
C PHE A 155 -12.08 -7.39 -15.71
N THR A 156 -12.40 -6.64 -14.66
CA THR A 156 -11.55 -6.49 -13.46
C THR A 156 -12.30 -6.79 -12.16
N VAL A 157 -13.31 -7.65 -12.21
CA VAL A 157 -14.21 -7.96 -11.08
C VAL A 157 -13.48 -8.31 -9.79
N PRO A 158 -12.42 -9.17 -9.77
CA PRO A 158 -11.72 -9.47 -8.53
C PRO A 158 -11.11 -8.24 -7.84
N SER A 159 -10.54 -7.34 -8.63
CA SER A 159 -9.97 -6.10 -8.11
C SER A 159 -11.05 -5.13 -7.64
N ALA A 160 -12.15 -4.97 -8.40
CA ALA A 160 -13.26 -4.10 -8.03
C ALA A 160 -13.89 -4.54 -6.69
N MET A 161 -14.17 -5.84 -6.53
CA MET A 161 -14.68 -6.41 -5.29
C MET A 161 -13.71 -6.20 -4.11
N SER A 162 -12.42 -6.47 -4.33
CA SER A 162 -11.39 -6.29 -3.30
C SER A 162 -11.27 -4.85 -2.85
N LYS A 163 -11.25 -3.90 -3.79
CA LYS A 163 -11.16 -2.46 -3.49
C LYS A 163 -12.42 -1.93 -2.81
N SER A 164 -13.59 -2.45 -3.15
CA SER A 164 -14.85 -2.13 -2.45
C SER A 164 -14.84 -2.65 -1.00
N GLY A 165 -14.28 -3.83 -0.77
CA GLY A 165 -14.07 -4.35 0.59
C GLY A 165 -13.10 -3.49 1.41
N ILE A 166 -12.01 -2.99 0.81
CA ILE A 166 -11.08 -2.06 1.48
C ILE A 166 -11.78 -0.72 1.78
N HIS A 167 -12.65 -0.24 0.90
CA HIS A 167 -13.45 0.96 1.16
C HIS A 167 -14.35 0.76 2.39
N ALA A 168 -15.06 -0.36 2.47
CA ALA A 168 -15.88 -0.70 3.64
C ALA A 168 -15.03 -0.84 4.92
N MET A 169 -13.86 -1.49 4.85
CA MET A 169 -12.90 -1.57 5.96
C MET A 169 -12.46 -0.18 6.42
N THR A 170 -12.15 0.72 5.48
CA THR A 170 -11.75 2.09 5.80
C THR A 170 -12.81 2.82 6.62
N GLN A 171 -14.07 2.73 6.23
CA GLN A 171 -15.19 3.36 6.94
C GLN A 171 -15.42 2.73 8.32
N SER A 172 -15.40 1.40 8.40
CA SER A 172 -15.61 0.65 9.65
C SER A 172 -14.53 0.98 10.68
N LEU A 173 -13.26 0.88 10.28
CA LEU A 173 -12.15 1.15 11.19
C LEU A 173 -12.00 2.64 11.54
N ALA A 174 -12.37 3.55 10.65
CA ALA A 174 -12.42 4.98 10.97
C ALA A 174 -13.42 5.26 12.11
N THR A 175 -14.55 4.54 12.14
CA THR A 175 -15.53 4.62 13.22
C THR A 175 -15.02 3.94 14.50
N GLU A 176 -14.45 2.74 14.37
CA GLU A 176 -14.00 1.94 15.51
C GLU A 176 -12.78 2.54 16.21
N TRP A 177 -11.76 2.97 15.43
CA TRP A 177 -10.47 3.43 15.96
C TRP A 177 -10.33 4.96 16.04
N GLY A 178 -11.28 5.72 15.51
CA GLY A 178 -11.16 7.19 15.42
C GLY A 178 -10.92 7.88 16.77
N LYS A 179 -11.53 7.35 17.84
CA LYS A 179 -11.36 7.90 19.22
C LYS A 179 -9.98 7.62 19.81
N THR A 180 -9.19 6.71 19.25
CA THR A 180 -7.85 6.36 19.72
C THR A 180 -6.75 7.20 19.05
N GLY A 181 -7.12 8.16 18.17
CA GLY A 181 -6.18 8.96 17.42
C GLY A 181 -5.66 8.29 16.13
N ILE A 182 -6.16 7.09 15.79
CA ILE A 182 -5.85 6.43 14.52
C ILE A 182 -6.80 6.97 13.45
N ARG A 183 -6.24 7.60 12.43
CA ARG A 183 -7.00 8.14 11.29
C ARG A 183 -6.85 7.20 10.09
N ILE A 184 -7.96 6.83 9.49
CA ILE A 184 -7.97 5.91 8.35
C ILE A 184 -8.73 6.57 7.19
N ASN A 185 -8.08 6.66 6.05
CA ASN A 185 -8.63 7.23 4.83
C ASN A 185 -8.22 6.39 3.62
N ALA A 186 -8.85 6.67 2.50
CA ALA A 186 -8.51 6.04 1.23
C ALA A 186 -8.48 7.08 0.11
N ILE A 187 -7.65 6.81 -0.89
CA ILE A 187 -7.56 7.58 -2.12
C ILE A 187 -7.92 6.68 -3.28
N ALA A 188 -8.84 7.11 -4.12
CA ALA A 188 -9.23 6.42 -5.33
C ALA A 188 -8.67 7.17 -6.56
N PRO A 189 -7.45 6.84 -6.99
CA PRO A 189 -6.89 7.44 -8.19
C PRO A 189 -7.69 7.01 -9.42
N GLY A 190 -7.78 7.90 -10.41
CA GLY A 190 -8.17 7.55 -11.77
C GLY A 190 -7.09 6.70 -12.47
N PRO A 191 -7.18 6.55 -13.79
CA PRO A 191 -6.13 5.91 -14.57
C PRO A 191 -4.79 6.62 -14.36
N PHE A 192 -3.80 5.88 -13.91
CA PHE A 192 -2.46 6.39 -13.67
C PHE A 192 -1.47 5.58 -14.50
N PRO A 193 -0.83 6.17 -15.50
CA PRO A 193 0.01 5.47 -16.46
C PRO A 193 1.36 5.10 -15.83
N THR A 194 1.37 4.10 -14.93
CA THR A 194 2.60 3.46 -14.52
C THR A 194 2.88 2.28 -15.43
N GLU A 195 4.15 2.02 -15.72
CA GLU A 195 4.58 0.91 -16.56
C GLU A 195 3.91 -0.43 -16.16
N GLY A 196 3.90 -0.73 -14.86
CA GLY A 196 3.28 -1.95 -14.34
C GLY A 196 1.75 -1.98 -14.40
N ALA A 197 1.07 -0.84 -14.38
CA ALA A 197 -0.38 -0.77 -14.54
C ALA A 197 -0.76 -0.89 -16.03
N TRP A 198 -0.05 -0.17 -16.89
CA TRP A 198 -0.33 -0.16 -18.34
C TRP A 198 -0.15 -1.54 -18.97
N ALA A 199 0.96 -2.21 -18.67
CA ALA A 199 1.21 -3.58 -19.15
C ALA A 199 0.11 -4.60 -18.81
N ARG A 200 -0.66 -4.35 -17.75
CA ARG A 200 -1.70 -5.28 -17.27
C ARG A 200 -3.12 -4.87 -17.61
N LEU A 201 -3.39 -3.59 -17.72
CA LEU A 201 -4.74 -3.04 -17.92
C LEU A 201 -4.99 -2.56 -19.35
N SER A 202 -3.95 -2.38 -20.15
CA SER A 202 -4.03 -1.96 -21.55
C SER A 202 -2.95 -2.65 -22.38
N PRO A 203 -2.92 -4.01 -22.38
CA PRO A 203 -1.90 -4.75 -23.11
C PRO A 203 -1.98 -4.43 -24.60
N GLY A 204 -0.87 -3.92 -25.16
CA GLY A 204 -0.76 -3.57 -26.58
C GLY A 204 -1.21 -2.15 -26.95
N GLN A 205 -1.50 -1.31 -25.98
CA GLN A 205 -1.70 0.13 -26.18
C GLN A 205 -0.48 0.89 -25.67
N ASP A 206 -0.03 1.88 -26.46
CA ASP A 206 1.02 2.81 -26.03
C ASP A 206 0.44 3.76 -24.99
N PRO A 207 1.18 4.08 -23.93
CA PRO A 207 0.72 5.02 -22.89
C PRO A 207 0.63 6.50 -23.36
N ASP A 208 1.05 6.83 -24.58
CA ASP A 208 1.01 8.20 -25.14
C ASP A 208 -0.36 8.61 -25.68
#